data_5caa0bcc72ae7ab9abe270acca2ccfdc
#
_entry.id   5caa0bcc72ae7ab9abe270acca2ccfdc
#
_cell.length_a   1.000
_cell.length_b   1.000
_cell.length_c   1.000
_cell.angle_alpha   90.00
_cell.angle_beta   90.00
_cell.angle_gamma   90.00
#
_symmetry.space_group_name_H-M   'P 1'
#
loop_
_entity.id
_entity.type
_entity.pdbx_description
1 polymer ?
#
loop_
_entity_poly.entity_id
_entity_poly.type
_entity_poly.pdbx_seq_one_letter_code
_entity_poly.pdbx_strand_id
1 'polypeptide(L)'
;TKNKIDKIASVHNYLDSLPEIGKVLSFSSIIDVATLLNNNKPLGTLEMGVLYSKIPDNIRTEIVDPYISIKDNEARINLRIIDSKKDLRRNDLIKKINDDLQNKLGLEKKEFKLAGVLILFNNLLQSLFKSQILTLGFVMIGIFVMFLILFKNIKLSLIGVVPNFIAAFFILGIIGLLG
;
A
#
# COMPACT_ATOMS: atom_id res chain seq x y z
N THR A 1 13.38 -22.04 -7.63
CA THR A 1 13.82 -22.04 -9.05
C THR A 1 14.36 -20.66 -9.38
N LYS A 2 15.45 -20.57 -10.15
CA LYS A 2 16.19 -19.32 -10.50
C LYS A 2 15.24 -18.19 -10.93
N ASN A 3 14.30 -18.47 -11.82
CA ASN A 3 13.33 -17.49 -12.31
C ASN A 3 12.50 -16.78 -11.19
N LYS A 4 12.16 -17.50 -10.10
CA LYS A 4 11.46 -16.89 -8.97
C LYS A 4 12.36 -15.96 -8.15
N ILE A 5 13.61 -16.33 -7.99
CA ILE A 5 14.62 -15.51 -7.30
C ILE A 5 14.88 -14.24 -8.12
N ASP A 6 15.02 -14.35 -9.43
CA ASP A 6 15.20 -13.20 -10.33
C ASP A 6 13.99 -12.26 -10.30
N LYS A 7 12.76 -12.80 -10.21
CA LYS A 7 11.55 -11.98 -10.00
C LYS A 7 11.58 -11.23 -8.66
N ILE A 8 11.99 -11.90 -7.57
CA ILE A 8 12.11 -11.25 -6.24
C ILE A 8 13.15 -10.14 -6.29
N ALA A 9 14.30 -10.37 -6.92
CA ALA A 9 15.35 -9.39 -7.09
C ALA A 9 14.89 -8.18 -7.92
N SER A 10 14.15 -8.41 -9.00
CA SER A 10 13.61 -7.33 -9.84
C SER A 10 12.62 -6.45 -9.06
N VAL A 11 11.74 -7.06 -8.27
CA VAL A 11 10.81 -6.32 -7.41
C VAL A 11 11.56 -5.57 -6.31
N HIS A 12 12.55 -6.20 -5.68
CA HIS A 12 13.39 -5.57 -4.67
C HIS A 12 14.08 -4.30 -5.21
N ASN A 13 14.79 -4.43 -6.33
CA ASN A 13 15.52 -3.34 -6.97
C ASN A 13 14.59 -2.20 -7.42
N TYR A 14 13.42 -2.54 -7.97
CA TYR A 14 12.42 -1.55 -8.31
C TYR A 14 11.96 -0.76 -7.06
N LEU A 15 11.61 -1.46 -5.98
CA LEU A 15 11.14 -0.80 -4.76
C LEU A 15 12.25 0.04 -4.11
N ASP A 16 13.50 -0.43 -4.11
CA ASP A 16 14.65 0.30 -3.56
C ASP A 16 15.00 1.55 -4.37
N SER A 17 14.65 1.57 -5.67
CA SER A 17 14.82 2.74 -6.54
C SER A 17 13.83 3.87 -6.29
N LEU A 18 12.76 3.64 -5.52
CA LEU A 18 11.74 4.64 -5.25
C LEU A 18 12.20 5.63 -4.17
N PRO A 19 12.16 6.95 -4.44
CA PRO A 19 12.65 7.97 -3.51
C PRO A 19 11.80 8.11 -2.24
N GLU A 20 10.59 7.53 -2.21
CA GLU A 20 9.69 7.49 -1.07
C GLU A 20 10.00 6.32 -0.12
N ILE A 21 10.83 5.37 -0.57
CA ILE A 21 11.20 4.17 0.18
C ILE A 21 12.61 4.36 0.76
N GLY A 22 12.75 4.14 2.05
CA GLY A 22 14.02 4.32 2.77
C GLY A 22 14.85 3.06 2.86
N LYS A 23 14.22 1.89 2.93
CA LYS A 23 14.91 0.61 2.99
C LYS A 23 13.98 -0.51 2.56
N VAL A 24 14.51 -1.40 1.73
CA VAL A 24 13.87 -2.64 1.29
C VAL A 24 14.64 -3.82 1.87
N LEU A 25 13.93 -4.79 2.42
CA LEU A 25 14.48 -6.05 2.93
C LEU A 25 13.70 -7.20 2.32
N SER A 26 14.42 -8.13 1.72
CA SER A 26 13.86 -9.32 1.09
C SER A 26 14.88 -10.46 1.10
N PHE A 27 14.50 -11.58 0.55
CA PHE A 27 15.45 -12.68 0.30
C PHE A 27 16.60 -12.26 -0.60
N SER A 28 16.41 -11.29 -1.50
CA SER A 28 17.49 -10.73 -2.32
C SER A 28 18.60 -10.12 -1.47
N SER A 29 18.26 -9.40 -0.39
CA SER A 29 19.25 -8.83 0.53
C SER A 29 20.13 -9.89 1.18
N ILE A 30 19.58 -11.08 1.45
CA ILE A 30 20.35 -12.21 2.01
C ILE A 30 21.31 -12.78 0.97
N ILE A 31 20.87 -12.87 -0.28
CA ILE A 31 21.70 -13.32 -1.40
C ILE A 31 22.84 -12.35 -1.65
N ASP A 32 22.60 -11.04 -1.56
CA ASP A 32 23.62 -10.01 -1.73
C ASP A 32 24.71 -10.11 -0.66
N VAL A 33 24.31 -10.30 0.60
CA VAL A 33 25.27 -10.56 1.71
C VAL A 33 26.05 -11.84 1.49
N ALA A 34 25.38 -12.93 1.09
CA ALA A 34 26.04 -14.19 0.83
C ALA A 34 27.02 -14.10 -0.37
N THR A 35 26.69 -13.31 -1.40
CA THR A 35 27.56 -13.02 -2.54
C THR A 35 28.80 -12.23 -2.12
N LEU A 36 28.63 -11.23 -1.24
CA LEU A 36 29.76 -10.49 -0.66
C LEU A 36 30.71 -11.41 0.12
N LEU A 37 30.16 -12.32 0.93
CA LEU A 37 30.95 -13.30 1.70
C LEU A 37 31.64 -14.33 0.80
N ASN A 38 31.11 -14.55 -0.40
CA ASN A 38 31.69 -15.43 -1.43
C ASN A 38 32.65 -14.70 -2.37
N ASN A 39 33.38 -13.70 -1.89
CA ASN A 39 34.32 -12.89 -2.69
C ASN A 39 33.69 -12.26 -3.94
N ASN A 40 32.48 -11.74 -3.82
CA ASN A 40 31.68 -11.14 -4.89
C ASN A 40 31.37 -12.10 -6.07
N LYS A 41 31.46 -13.39 -5.86
CA LYS A 41 31.04 -14.39 -6.85
C LYS A 41 29.56 -14.70 -6.67
N PRO A 42 28.73 -14.56 -7.74
CA PRO A 42 27.32 -14.89 -7.63
C PRO A 42 27.13 -16.36 -7.31
N LEU A 43 26.21 -16.63 -6.39
CA LEU A 43 25.87 -18.00 -5.98
C LEU A 43 25.02 -18.69 -7.06
N GLY A 44 25.45 -19.88 -7.45
CA GLY A 44 24.66 -20.75 -8.31
C GLY A 44 23.44 -21.33 -7.59
N THR A 45 22.46 -21.84 -8.35
CA THR A 45 21.24 -22.41 -7.79
C THR A 45 21.50 -23.59 -6.83
N LEU A 46 22.51 -24.42 -7.14
CA LEU A 46 22.94 -25.52 -6.29
C LEU A 46 23.60 -25.02 -5.01
N GLU A 47 24.45 -24.00 -5.12
CA GLU A 47 25.14 -23.37 -3.98
C GLU A 47 24.14 -22.72 -3.01
N MET A 48 23.11 -22.07 -3.52
CA MET A 48 22.01 -21.52 -2.73
C MET A 48 21.24 -22.62 -1.98
N GLY A 49 20.99 -23.76 -2.63
CA GLY A 49 20.34 -24.92 -1.99
C GLY A 49 21.19 -25.51 -0.86
N VAL A 50 22.50 -25.64 -1.10
CA VAL A 50 23.44 -26.11 -0.09
C VAL A 50 23.58 -25.12 1.05
N LEU A 51 23.68 -23.83 0.75
CA LEU A 51 23.72 -22.77 1.75
C LEU A 51 22.48 -22.83 2.65
N TYR A 52 21.29 -22.89 2.05
CA TYR A 52 20.03 -22.98 2.79
C TYR A 52 19.97 -24.21 3.72
N SER A 53 20.46 -25.38 3.25
CA SER A 53 20.47 -26.62 4.04
C SER A 53 21.52 -26.65 5.15
N LYS A 54 22.59 -25.84 5.02
CA LYS A 54 23.69 -25.77 6.01
C LYS A 54 23.51 -24.63 7.03
N ILE A 55 22.56 -23.72 6.82
CA ILE A 55 22.27 -22.67 7.82
C ILE A 55 21.66 -23.36 9.05
N PRO A 56 22.22 -23.13 10.25
CA PRO A 56 21.62 -23.63 11.49
C PRO A 56 20.17 -23.19 11.63
N ASP A 57 19.31 -24.07 12.16
CA ASP A 57 17.86 -23.83 12.24
C ASP A 57 17.50 -22.53 12.95
N ASN A 58 18.20 -22.17 14.03
CA ASN A 58 18.00 -20.92 14.76
C ASN A 58 18.25 -19.70 13.87
N ILE A 59 19.32 -19.71 13.07
CA ILE A 59 19.67 -18.60 12.16
C ILE A 59 18.71 -18.56 10.99
N ARG A 60 18.35 -19.72 10.44
CA ARG A 60 17.38 -19.82 9.34
C ARG A 60 16.03 -19.22 9.73
N THR A 61 15.52 -19.60 10.89
CA THR A 61 14.21 -19.12 11.40
C THR A 61 14.19 -17.62 11.64
N GLU A 62 15.32 -17.01 12.04
CA GLU A 62 15.38 -15.58 12.30
C GLU A 62 15.66 -14.74 11.05
N ILE A 63 16.49 -15.24 10.12
CA ILE A 63 17.00 -14.44 9.00
C ILE A 63 16.35 -14.77 7.67
N VAL A 64 16.04 -16.06 7.41
CA VAL A 64 15.56 -16.51 6.10
C VAL A 64 14.06 -16.72 6.08
N ASP A 65 13.53 -17.47 7.02
CA ASP A 65 12.11 -17.86 7.05
C ASP A 65 11.14 -16.66 7.13
N PRO A 66 11.49 -15.50 7.70
CA PRO A 66 10.63 -14.30 7.63
C PRO A 66 10.41 -13.77 6.22
N TYR A 67 11.31 -14.07 5.27
CA TYR A 67 11.28 -13.55 3.90
C TYR A 67 10.89 -14.57 2.84
N ILE A 68 10.95 -15.87 3.14
CA ILE A 68 10.61 -16.91 2.20
C ILE A 68 9.95 -18.12 2.89
N SER A 69 8.80 -18.52 2.38
CA SER A 69 8.15 -19.78 2.73
C SER A 69 8.22 -20.73 1.53
N ILE A 70 9.05 -21.75 1.65
CA ILE A 70 9.16 -22.78 0.60
C ILE A 70 7.87 -23.61 0.56
N LYS A 71 7.28 -23.88 1.72
CA LYS A 71 6.05 -24.67 1.85
C LYS A 71 4.87 -24.02 1.13
N ASP A 72 4.69 -22.72 1.32
CA ASP A 72 3.57 -21.97 0.76
C ASP A 72 3.92 -21.35 -0.59
N ASN A 73 5.20 -21.49 -1.02
CA ASN A 73 5.73 -20.89 -2.25
C ASN A 73 5.53 -19.37 -2.31
N GLU A 74 5.75 -18.72 -1.19
CA GLU A 74 5.60 -17.28 -1.01
C GLU A 74 6.92 -16.61 -0.64
N ALA A 75 7.08 -15.37 -1.05
CA ALA A 75 8.18 -14.49 -0.63
C ALA A 75 7.63 -13.19 -0.08
N ARG A 76 8.24 -12.70 1.00
CA ARG A 76 7.92 -11.43 1.61
C ARG A 76 8.99 -10.41 1.33
N ILE A 77 8.58 -9.24 0.89
CA ILE A 77 9.44 -8.07 0.77
C ILE A 77 8.94 -7.03 1.77
N ASN A 78 9.77 -6.69 2.73
CA ASN A 78 9.49 -5.65 3.72
C ASN A 78 10.11 -4.34 3.25
N LEU A 79 9.34 -3.28 3.28
CA LEU A 79 9.81 -1.94 2.93
C LEU A 79 9.43 -0.94 4.02
N ARG A 80 10.30 0.04 4.23
CA ARG A 80 10.06 1.16 5.11
C ARG A 80 9.86 2.42 4.27
N ILE A 81 8.72 3.07 4.45
CA ILE A 81 8.41 4.34 3.77
C ILE A 81 8.98 5.49 4.59
N ILE A 82 9.53 6.51 3.89
CA ILE A 82 10.02 7.75 4.49
C ILE A 82 8.81 8.67 4.70
N ASP A 83 8.19 8.56 5.86
CA ASP A 83 6.96 9.29 6.20
C ASP A 83 7.17 10.80 6.44
N SER A 84 8.42 11.23 6.63
CA SER A 84 8.79 12.63 6.85
C SER A 84 8.75 13.52 5.61
N LYS A 85 8.47 12.98 4.42
CA LYS A 85 8.29 13.79 3.20
C LYS A 85 6.94 14.51 3.25
N LYS A 86 6.96 15.86 3.23
CA LYS A 86 5.77 16.72 3.31
C LYS A 86 4.74 16.47 2.20
N ASP A 87 5.17 15.98 1.03
CA ASP A 87 4.31 15.77 -0.15
C ASP A 87 3.97 14.28 -0.37
N LEU A 88 4.16 13.42 0.64
CA LEU A 88 3.90 11.99 0.50
C LEU A 88 2.39 11.71 0.47
N ARG A 89 1.86 11.52 -0.72
CA ARG A 89 0.50 11.00 -0.92
C ARG A 89 0.51 9.47 -0.86
N ARG A 90 0.23 8.93 0.32
CA ARG A 90 0.29 7.49 0.59
C ARG A 90 -0.56 6.67 -0.38
N ASN A 91 -1.76 7.13 -0.69
CA ASN A 91 -2.65 6.46 -1.64
C ASN A 91 -2.07 6.41 -3.06
N ASP A 92 -1.45 7.51 -3.50
CA ASP A 92 -0.86 7.59 -4.85
C ASP A 92 0.39 6.69 -4.94
N LEU A 93 1.20 6.63 -3.87
CA LEU A 93 2.34 5.70 -3.79
C LEU A 93 1.88 4.23 -3.85
N ILE A 94 0.84 3.86 -3.10
CA ILE A 94 0.30 2.50 -3.12
C ILE A 94 -0.22 2.14 -4.51
N LYS A 95 -0.95 3.05 -5.17
CA LYS A 95 -1.44 2.85 -6.53
C LYS A 95 -0.27 2.71 -7.51
N LYS A 96 0.71 3.63 -7.45
CA LYS A 96 1.90 3.60 -8.29
C LYS A 96 2.64 2.26 -8.18
N ILE A 97 2.89 1.79 -6.95
CA ILE A 97 3.54 0.48 -6.73
C ILE A 97 2.70 -0.64 -7.35
N ASN A 98 1.38 -0.65 -7.11
CA ASN A 98 0.50 -1.68 -7.65
C ASN A 98 0.50 -1.70 -9.19
N ASP A 99 0.43 -0.53 -9.82
CA ASP A 99 0.42 -0.40 -11.27
C ASP A 99 1.78 -0.73 -11.90
N ASP A 100 2.88 -0.31 -11.27
CA ASP A 100 4.22 -0.59 -11.76
C ASP A 100 4.60 -2.07 -11.63
N LEU A 101 4.16 -2.76 -10.56
CA LEU A 101 4.36 -4.20 -10.43
C LEU A 101 3.66 -4.98 -11.56
N GLN A 102 2.49 -4.53 -11.98
CA GLN A 102 1.75 -5.17 -13.08
C GLN A 102 2.32 -4.77 -14.46
N ASN A 103 2.47 -3.47 -14.71
CA ASN A 103 2.76 -2.96 -16.04
C ASN A 103 4.25 -2.95 -16.40
N LYS A 104 5.14 -2.69 -15.42
CA LYS A 104 6.60 -2.63 -15.65
C LYS A 104 7.27 -3.97 -15.40
N LEU A 105 6.84 -4.68 -14.35
CA LEU A 105 7.46 -5.96 -13.95
C LEU A 105 6.67 -7.17 -14.44
N GLY A 106 5.51 -6.96 -15.07
CA GLY A 106 4.70 -8.01 -15.68
C GLY A 106 4.14 -9.04 -14.69
N LEU A 107 3.93 -8.64 -13.43
CA LEU A 107 3.36 -9.51 -12.41
C LEU A 107 1.83 -9.53 -12.53
N GLU A 108 1.23 -10.70 -12.53
CA GLU A 108 -0.22 -10.81 -12.45
C GLU A 108 -0.72 -10.38 -11.06
N LYS A 109 -1.90 -9.78 -11.00
CA LYS A 109 -2.51 -9.31 -9.74
C LYS A 109 -2.64 -10.39 -8.66
N LYS A 110 -2.70 -11.66 -9.06
CA LYS A 110 -2.72 -12.81 -8.15
C LYS A 110 -1.35 -13.24 -7.63
N GLU A 111 -0.26 -12.79 -8.27
CA GLU A 111 1.12 -13.16 -7.91
C GLU A 111 1.67 -12.31 -6.75
N PHE A 112 1.03 -11.18 -6.42
CA PHE A 112 1.47 -10.33 -5.32
C PHE A 112 0.31 -9.74 -4.53
N LYS A 113 0.56 -9.41 -3.28
CA LYS A 113 -0.39 -8.74 -2.38
C LYS A 113 0.34 -7.68 -1.57
N LEU A 114 -0.11 -6.44 -1.70
CA LEU A 114 0.35 -5.37 -0.82
C LEU A 114 -0.35 -5.50 0.53
N ALA A 115 0.41 -5.54 1.60
CA ALA A 115 -0.09 -5.68 2.97
C ALA A 115 0.73 -4.81 3.93
N GLY A 116 0.20 -4.60 5.12
CA GLY A 116 0.88 -3.86 6.18
C GLY A 116 0.02 -2.75 6.76
N VAL A 117 0.52 -2.16 7.85
CA VAL A 117 -0.21 -1.14 8.62
C VAL A 117 -0.56 0.07 7.76
N LEU A 118 0.35 0.50 6.89
CA LEU A 118 0.12 1.65 5.99
C LEU A 118 -1.06 1.38 5.03
N ILE A 119 -1.13 0.19 4.45
CA ILE A 119 -2.22 -0.20 3.54
C ILE A 119 -3.55 -0.23 4.30
N LEU A 120 -3.55 -0.87 5.48
CA LEU A 120 -4.72 -0.94 6.33
C LEU A 120 -5.22 0.46 6.71
N PHE A 121 -4.31 1.33 7.17
CA PHE A 121 -4.65 2.70 7.55
C PHE A 121 -5.18 3.53 6.37
N ASN A 122 -4.54 3.42 5.20
CA ASN A 122 -5.02 4.08 3.98
C ASN A 122 -6.44 3.61 3.61
N ASN A 123 -6.69 2.30 3.64
CA ASN A 123 -8.01 1.74 3.32
C ASN A 123 -9.08 2.18 4.33
N LEU A 124 -8.74 2.24 5.62
CA LEU A 124 -9.63 2.76 6.66
C LEU A 124 -9.98 4.23 6.41
N LEU A 125 -8.97 5.08 6.16
CA LEU A 125 -9.23 6.49 5.86
C LEU A 125 -10.10 6.67 4.62
N GLN A 126 -9.81 5.98 3.53
CA GLN A 126 -10.62 6.04 2.31
C GLN A 126 -12.06 5.58 2.56
N SER A 127 -12.27 4.53 3.35
CA SER A 127 -13.59 4.05 3.72
C SER A 127 -14.35 5.05 4.59
N LEU A 128 -13.68 5.67 5.57
CA LEU A 128 -14.26 6.70 6.43
C LEU A 128 -14.71 7.92 5.62
N PHE A 129 -13.84 8.45 4.74
CA PHE A 129 -14.19 9.59 3.88
C PHE A 129 -15.38 9.26 2.98
N LYS A 130 -15.37 8.10 2.33
CA LYS A 130 -16.48 7.67 1.48
C LYS A 130 -17.79 7.56 2.26
N SER A 131 -17.76 6.97 3.44
CA SER A 131 -18.91 6.83 4.33
C SER A 131 -19.45 8.20 4.78
N GLN A 132 -18.57 9.12 5.18
CA GLN A 132 -18.95 10.47 5.59
C GLN A 132 -19.64 11.25 4.46
N ILE A 133 -19.07 11.25 3.24
CA ILE A 133 -19.67 11.93 2.09
C ILE A 133 -21.04 11.34 1.77
N LEU A 134 -21.18 10.02 1.83
CA LEU A 134 -22.42 9.33 1.52
C LEU A 134 -23.49 9.64 2.57
N THR A 135 -23.14 9.59 3.85
CA THR A 135 -24.05 9.93 4.98
C THR A 135 -24.50 11.38 4.88
N LEU A 136 -23.55 12.31 4.64
CA LEU A 136 -23.87 13.72 4.48
C LEU A 136 -24.85 13.93 3.31
N GLY A 137 -24.60 13.26 2.16
CA GLY A 137 -25.48 13.32 1.00
C GLY A 137 -26.90 12.85 1.31
N PHE A 138 -27.05 11.72 2.02
CA PHE A 138 -28.37 11.22 2.44
C PHE A 138 -29.10 12.20 3.38
N VAL A 139 -28.40 12.76 4.35
CA VAL A 139 -28.98 13.76 5.28
C VAL A 139 -29.45 14.99 4.51
N MET A 140 -28.64 15.48 3.55
CA MET A 140 -29.02 16.65 2.74
C MET A 140 -30.24 16.38 1.87
N ILE A 141 -30.35 15.17 1.29
CA ILE A 141 -31.55 14.76 0.55
C ILE A 141 -32.76 14.71 1.48
N GLY A 142 -32.62 14.17 2.68
CA GLY A 142 -33.69 14.13 3.68
C GLY A 142 -34.17 15.52 4.06
N ILE A 143 -33.28 16.47 4.32
CA ILE A 143 -33.60 17.86 4.61
C ILE A 143 -34.31 18.52 3.42
N PHE A 144 -33.84 18.27 2.19
CA PHE A 144 -34.47 18.79 0.98
C PHE A 144 -35.90 18.30 0.82
N VAL A 145 -36.13 17.00 1.00
CA VAL A 145 -37.48 16.40 0.92
C VAL A 145 -38.38 17.00 2.00
N MET A 146 -37.88 17.15 3.23
CA MET A 146 -38.64 17.80 4.32
C MET A 146 -39.07 19.21 3.94
N PHE A 147 -38.16 20.03 3.41
CA PHE A 147 -38.51 21.40 2.96
C PHE A 147 -39.46 21.38 1.77
N LEU A 148 -39.37 20.39 0.89
CA LEU A 148 -40.26 20.26 -0.26
C LEU A 148 -41.70 19.96 0.18
N ILE A 149 -41.87 19.14 1.22
CA ILE A 149 -43.18 18.85 1.80
C ILE A 149 -43.73 20.10 2.52
N LEU A 150 -42.85 20.83 3.25
CA LEU A 150 -43.24 22.01 4.02
C LEU A 150 -43.64 23.18 3.10
N PHE A 151 -42.81 23.53 2.15
CA PHE A 151 -43.01 24.71 1.30
C PHE A 151 -43.83 24.43 0.05
N LYS A 152 -43.98 23.17 -0.34
CA LYS A 152 -44.64 22.73 -1.59
C LYS A 152 -44.17 23.48 -2.85
N ASN A 153 -42.95 24.00 -2.78
CA ASN A 153 -42.29 24.78 -3.83
C ASN A 153 -40.82 24.45 -3.91
N ILE A 154 -40.41 23.92 -5.06
CA ILE A 154 -39.03 23.48 -5.29
C ILE A 154 -38.02 24.60 -5.12
N LYS A 155 -38.33 25.84 -5.59
CA LYS A 155 -37.44 26.98 -5.49
C LYS A 155 -37.16 27.36 -4.03
N LEU A 156 -38.21 27.45 -3.20
CA LEU A 156 -38.09 27.76 -1.77
C LEU A 156 -37.36 26.65 -1.02
N SER A 157 -37.63 25.39 -1.34
CA SER A 157 -36.93 24.24 -0.75
C SER A 157 -35.43 24.26 -1.06
N LEU A 158 -35.08 24.58 -2.31
CA LEU A 158 -33.67 24.68 -2.72
C LEU A 158 -32.96 25.81 -1.97
N ILE A 159 -33.59 27.00 -1.87
CA ILE A 159 -33.04 28.14 -1.10
C ILE A 159 -32.84 27.76 0.38
N GLY A 160 -33.80 27.03 0.97
CA GLY A 160 -33.71 26.58 2.37
C GLY A 160 -32.59 25.59 2.64
N VAL A 161 -32.17 24.79 1.65
CA VAL A 161 -31.08 23.83 1.79
C VAL A 161 -29.70 24.47 1.63
N VAL A 162 -29.58 25.59 0.89
CA VAL A 162 -28.28 26.27 0.62
C VAL A 162 -27.47 26.55 1.88
N PRO A 163 -28.01 27.11 3.00
CA PRO A 163 -27.24 27.33 4.21
C PRO A 163 -26.63 26.05 4.79
N ASN A 164 -27.37 24.94 4.73
CA ASN A 164 -26.89 23.64 5.20
C ASN A 164 -25.72 23.11 4.33
N PHE A 165 -25.77 23.33 2.99
CA PHE A 165 -24.66 23.01 2.10
C PHE A 165 -23.43 23.83 2.45
N ILE A 166 -23.58 25.14 2.63
CA ILE A 166 -22.48 26.04 2.99
C ILE A 166 -21.82 25.59 4.30
N ALA A 167 -22.63 25.31 5.34
CA ALA A 167 -22.13 24.83 6.62
C ALA A 167 -21.38 23.51 6.50
N ALA A 168 -21.92 22.55 5.75
CA ALA A 168 -21.31 21.24 5.52
C ALA A 168 -19.96 21.35 4.78
N PHE A 169 -19.92 22.14 3.69
CA PHE A 169 -18.67 22.36 2.96
C PHE A 169 -17.63 23.12 3.78
N PHE A 170 -18.06 24.07 4.61
CA PHE A 170 -17.16 24.82 5.49
C PHE A 170 -16.50 23.86 6.52
N ILE A 171 -17.28 23.01 7.16
CA ILE A 171 -16.76 22.02 8.12
C ILE A 171 -15.81 21.02 7.43
N LEU A 172 -16.20 20.47 6.29
CA LEU A 172 -15.34 19.55 5.53
C LEU A 172 -14.06 20.24 5.04
N GLY A 173 -14.16 21.51 4.61
CA GLY A 173 -13.01 22.30 4.18
C GLY A 173 -12.02 22.54 5.31
N ILE A 174 -12.48 22.89 6.51
CA ILE A 174 -11.62 23.08 7.69
C ILE A 174 -10.93 21.77 8.06
N ILE A 175 -11.68 20.66 8.10
CA ILE A 175 -11.09 19.32 8.41
C ILE A 175 -10.02 18.96 7.37
N GLY A 176 -10.26 19.24 6.09
CA GLY A 176 -9.28 18.95 5.03
C GLY A 176 -8.05 19.87 5.07
N LEU A 177 -8.13 21.02 5.71
CA LEU A 177 -7.03 21.98 5.81
C LEU A 177 -6.17 21.77 7.05
N LEU A 178 -6.77 21.19 8.11
CA LEU A 178 -6.10 20.91 9.39
C LEU A 178 -5.51 19.50 9.46
N GLY A 179 -5.93 18.56 8.63
CA GLY A 179 -5.51 17.17 8.63
C GLY A 179 -4.76 16.74 7.43
#